data_c6cf5a52ed19d924fb78addb12992144
#
_entry.id   c6cf5a52ed19d924fb78addb12992144
#
_cell.length_a   1.000
_cell.length_b   1.000
_cell.length_c   1.000
_cell.angle_alpha   90.00
_cell.angle_beta   90.00
_cell.angle_gamma   90.00
#
_symmetry.space_group_name_H-M   'P 1'
#
loop_
_entity.id
_entity.type
_entity.pdbx_description
1 polymer ?
#
loop_
_entity_poly.entity_id
_entity_poly.type
_entity_poly.pdbx_seq_one_letter_code
_entity_poly.pdbx_strand_id
1 'polypeptide(L)' 'MDDEANQKAVVRELLQRSGYTEDQINNKINRYLDADMLVEESEDALERLKHIRENEIEQQRLQQEQIAKQQE' A
#
# COMPACT_ATOMS: atom_id res chain seq x y z
N MET A 1 -0.96 16.14 -16.17
CA MET A 1 -0.43 15.52 -15.76
C MET A 1 -0.66 14.31 -15.33
N ASP A 2 -0.36 13.58 -15.71
CA ASP A 2 -0.74 12.58 -15.57
C ASP A 2 -0.09 11.64 -14.84
N ASP A 3 -0.54 11.37 -13.93
CA ASP A 3 -0.03 10.56 -12.98
C ASP A 3 -0.39 9.12 -13.16
N GLU A 4 -0.67 8.70 -14.35
CA GLU A 4 -1.03 7.31 -14.59
C GLU A 4 0.07 6.36 -14.14
N ALA A 5 1.33 6.70 -14.42
CA ALA A 5 2.44 5.87 -13.97
C ALA A 5 2.52 5.79 -12.46
N ASN A 6 2.27 6.91 -11.78
CA ASN A 6 2.26 6.94 -10.32
C ASN A 6 1.07 6.16 -9.76
N GLN A 7 -0.08 6.28 -10.41
CA GLN A 7 -1.27 5.54 -10.00
C GLN A 7 -1.05 4.03 -10.09
N LYS A 8 -0.44 3.59 -11.19
CA LYS A 8 -0.10 2.17 -11.34
C LYS A 8 0.89 1.72 -10.29
N ALA A 9 1.89 2.56 -10.00
CA ALA A 9 2.90 2.22 -9.00
C ALA A 9 2.30 2.07 -7.60
N VAL A 10 1.39 2.95 -7.24
CA VAL A 10 0.72 2.91 -5.94
C VAL A 10 -0.12 1.64 -5.80
N VAL A 11 -0.91 1.33 -6.83
CA VAL A 11 -1.75 0.13 -6.81
C VAL A 11 -0.87 -1.12 -6.77
N ARG A 12 0.21 -1.12 -7.55
CA ARG A 12 1.14 -2.26 -7.58
C ARG A 12 1.75 -2.50 -6.21
N GLU A 13 2.17 -1.44 -5.54
CA GLU A 13 2.77 -1.57 -4.22
C GLU A 13 1.79 -2.16 -3.22
N LEU A 14 0.56 -1.67 -3.21
CA LEU A 14 -0.45 -2.22 -2.30
C LEU A 14 -0.69 -3.69 -2.57
N LEU A 15 -0.83 -4.08 -3.83
CA LEU A 15 -1.09 -5.46 -4.17
C LEU A 15 0.09 -6.38 -3.84
N GLN A 16 1.31 -5.88 -4.02
CA GLN A 16 2.50 -6.64 -3.61
C GLN A 16 2.51 -6.88 -2.11
N ARG A 17 2.18 -5.88 -1.34
CA ARG A 17 2.13 -6.00 0.13
C ARG A 17 1.01 -6.93 0.58
N SER A 18 -0.03 -7.05 -0.25
CA SER A 18 -1.16 -7.93 0.05
C SER A 18 -0.91 -9.39 -0.36
N GLY A 19 0.23 -9.66 -1.01
CA GLY A 19 0.59 -11.03 -1.34
C GLY A 19 0.21 -11.48 -2.74
N TYR A 20 -0.21 -10.57 -3.60
CA TYR A 20 -0.56 -10.94 -4.97
C TYR A 20 0.70 -11.18 -5.81
N THR A 21 0.61 -12.11 -6.76
CA THR A 21 1.69 -12.37 -7.69
C THR A 21 1.75 -11.25 -8.73
N GLU A 22 2.87 -11.15 -9.43
CA GLU A 22 3.03 -10.14 -10.46
C GLU A 22 2.00 -10.27 -11.56
N ASP A 23 1.68 -11.49 -11.98
CA ASP A 23 0.65 -11.71 -12.99
C ASP A 23 -0.72 -11.25 -12.52
N GLN A 24 -1.06 -11.52 -11.27
CA GLN A 24 -2.31 -11.06 -10.68
C GLN A 24 -2.37 -9.55 -10.61
N ILE A 25 -1.25 -8.93 -10.24
CA ILE A 25 -1.16 -7.47 -10.15
C ILE A 25 -1.39 -6.86 -11.52
N ASN A 26 -0.71 -7.37 -12.55
CA ASN A 26 -0.85 -6.84 -13.90
C ASN A 26 -2.28 -7.01 -14.41
N ASN A 27 -2.91 -8.14 -14.13
CA ASN A 27 -4.29 -8.38 -14.54
C ASN A 27 -5.25 -7.40 -13.86
N LYS A 28 -5.06 -7.13 -12.59
CA LYS A 28 -5.91 -6.19 -11.86
C LYS A 28 -5.74 -4.76 -12.38
N ILE A 29 -4.49 -4.36 -12.63
CA ILE A 29 -4.21 -3.02 -13.15
C ILE A 29 -4.86 -2.87 -14.53
N ASN A 30 -4.75 -3.88 -15.39
CA ASN A 30 -5.38 -3.83 -16.70
C ASN A 30 -6.91 -3.72 -16.60
N ARG A 31 -7.51 -4.40 -15.63
CA ARG A 31 -8.94 -4.30 -15.40
C ARG A 31 -9.34 -2.90 -14.97
N TYR A 32 -8.55 -2.29 -14.10
CA TYR A 32 -8.82 -0.94 -13.64
C TYR A 32 -8.71 0.06 -14.79
N LEU A 33 -7.74 -0.14 -15.67
CA LEU A 33 -7.61 0.71 -16.84
C LEU A 33 -8.79 0.55 -17.78
N ASP A 34 -9.22 -0.67 -18.04
CA ASP A 34 -10.33 -0.94 -18.95
C ASP A 34 -11.65 -0.37 -18.42
N ALA A 35 -11.82 -0.44 -17.09
CA ALA A 35 -13.04 0.06 -16.46
C ALA A 35 -12.95 1.53 -16.08
N ASP A 36 -11.82 2.18 -16.39
CA ASP A 36 -11.59 3.58 -16.06
C ASP A 36 -11.68 3.81 -14.55
N MET A 37 -11.21 2.85 -13.77
CA MET A 37 -11.26 2.91 -12.31
C MET A 37 -9.89 3.12 -11.68
N LEU A 38 -8.85 3.31 -12.49
CA LEU A 38 -7.50 3.37 -11.96
C LEU A 38 -7.30 4.54 -10.99
N VAL A 39 -7.92 5.68 -11.28
CA VAL A 39 -7.82 6.85 -10.40
C VAL A 39 -8.40 6.55 -9.04
N GLU A 40 -9.62 6.01 -9.00
CA GLU A 40 -10.28 5.69 -7.74
C GLU A 40 -9.53 4.63 -6.96
N GLU A 41 -9.07 3.59 -7.66
CA GLU A 41 -8.34 2.51 -7.02
C GLU A 41 -6.99 2.97 -6.51
N SER A 42 -6.33 3.88 -7.21
CA SER A 42 -5.05 4.40 -6.76
C SER A 42 -5.21 5.28 -5.52
N GLU A 43 -6.27 6.06 -5.45
CA GLU A 43 -6.56 6.87 -4.27
C GLU A 43 -6.83 5.99 -3.06
N ASP A 44 -7.65 4.95 -3.25
CA ASP A 44 -7.94 3.99 -2.19
C ASP A 44 -6.68 3.26 -1.75
N ALA A 45 -5.85 2.85 -2.71
CA ALA A 45 -4.60 2.17 -2.42
C ALA A 45 -3.64 3.07 -1.64
N LEU A 46 -3.57 4.33 -2.01
CA LEU A 46 -2.71 5.28 -1.31
C LEU A 46 -3.15 5.44 0.14
N GLU A 47 -4.44 5.51 0.37
CA GLU A 47 -4.97 5.63 1.72
C GLU A 47 -4.67 4.39 2.54
N ARG A 48 -4.84 3.21 1.95
CA ARG A 48 -4.53 1.95 2.63
C ARG A 48 -3.04 1.83 2.96
N LEU A 49 -2.18 2.23 2.03
CA LEU A 49 -0.74 2.22 2.27
C LEU A 49 -0.37 3.17 3.39
N LYS A 50 -1.04 4.30 3.46
CA LYS A 50 -0.82 5.26 4.52
C LYS A 50 -1.16 4.65 5.88
N HIS A 51 -2.29 3.97 5.98
CA HIS A 51 -2.69 3.29 7.23
C HIS A 51 -1.72 2.18 7.61
N ILE A 52 -1.25 1.40 6.63
CA ILE A 52 -0.27 0.35 6.88
C ILE A 52 1.02 0.95 7.46
N ARG A 53 1.46 2.05 6.86
CA ARG A 53 2.68 2.72 7.31
C ARG A 53 2.52 3.28 8.71
N GLU A 54 1.38 3.88 9.01
CA GLU A 54 1.09 4.41 10.33
C GLU A 54 1.09 3.30 11.39
N ASN A 55 0.48 2.16 11.06
CA ASN A 55 0.46 1.01 11.96
C ASN A 55 1.85 0.47 12.21
N GLU A 56 2.68 0.38 11.19
CA GLU A 56 4.05 -0.10 11.34
C GLU A 56 4.86 0.80 12.27
N ILE A 57 4.72 2.11 12.08
CA ILE A 57 5.42 3.08 12.92
C ILE A 57 4.95 2.97 14.37
N GLU A 58 3.66 2.84 14.58
CA GLU A 58 3.11 2.73 15.91
C GLU A 58 3.57 1.46 16.61
N GLN A 59 3.59 0.34 15.89
CA GLN A 59 4.05 -0.92 16.47
C GLN A 59 5.53 -0.85 16.84
N GLN A 60 6.34 -0.25 16.00
CA GLN A 60 7.75 -0.08 16.31
C GLN A 60 7.95 0.75 17.57
N ARG A 61 7.17 1.81 17.70
CA ARG A 61 7.27 2.67 18.88
C ARG A 61 6.87 1.93 20.14
N LEU A 62 5.80 1.13 20.08
CA LEU A 62 5.36 0.34 21.22
C LEU A 62 6.40 -0.69 21.63
N GLN A 63 7.04 -1.33 20.65
CA GLN A 63 8.09 -2.28 20.95
C GLN A 63 9.29 -1.61 21.62
N GLN A 64 9.66 -0.45 21.16
CA GLN A 64 10.78 0.29 21.78
C GLN A 64 10.45 0.70 23.21
N GLU A 65 9.22 1.11 23.45
CA GLU A 65 8.81 1.47 24.80
C GLU A 65 8.85 0.26 25.74
N GLN A 66 8.40 -0.89 25.25
CA GLN A 66 8.43 -2.11 26.06
C GLN A 66 9.86 -2.55 26.38
N ILE A 67 10.75 -2.46 25.39
CA ILE A 67 12.15 -2.81 25.60
C ILE A 67 12.77 -1.88 26.64
N ALA A 68 12.50 -0.58 26.51
CA ALA A 68 13.03 0.39 27.47
C ALA A 68 12.56 0.10 28.90
N LYS A 69 11.29 -0.29 29.06
CA LYS A 69 10.75 -0.64 30.37
C LYS A 69 11.38 -1.90 30.94
N GLN A 70 11.66 -2.87 30.08
CA GLN A 70 12.25 -4.12 30.51
C GLN A 70 13.70 -3.96 30.93
N GLN A 71 14.39 -2.98 30.41
CA GLN A 71 15.79 -2.74 30.75
C GLN A 71 15.97 -2.02 32.07
N GLU A 72 14.91 -1.50 32.62
CA GLU A 72 14.98 -0.92 33.94
C GLU A 72 14.86 -2.00 35.00
#